data_80ae93dc6f5c061a75c53cb8e91ded69
#
_entry.id   80ae93dc6f5c061a75c53cb8e91ded69
#
_cell.length_a   1.000
_cell.length_b   1.000
_cell.length_c   1.000
_cell.angle_alpha   90.00
_cell.angle_beta   90.00
_cell.angle_gamma   90.00
#
_symmetry.space_group_name_H-M   'P 1'
#
loop_
_entity.id
_entity.type
_entity.pdbx_description
1 polymer ?
#
loop_
_entity_poly.entity_id
_entity_poly.type
_entity_poly.pdbx_seq_one_letter_code
_entity_poly.pdbx_strand_id
1 'polypeptide(L)'
;KCASLRNESSEVIFKTEKQEREYFRSDRSRVILQTYLNRVYSGPDKDEIQKQISENKDFSLSEAALKEFEEYLNTTMPEFENGMYERIAVEQFDGKIPTILLHEKSGETVALNSTSAGRRWYFTYYFMKNTLENGDLFIIDEPAAMLHPLAQKEVLKELLELENRGIKVIYSTHSPYLIPNDWKSVHFVAMTDGGTTVTQENKYDSLKQITGGDIFDLQELLERYQKCGAVGAAHNCYKALMYKYGSIEKAAKNVPFSYDTIEAWKKKKRGTLLENVINIANTIAVSPKELL
;
A
#
# COMPACT_ATOMS: atom_id res chain seq x y z
N LYS A 1 -7.59 3.06 -20.21
CA LYS A 1 -7.68 4.44 -19.67
C LYS A 1 -6.77 4.53 -18.46
N CYS A 2 -5.88 5.55 -18.43
CA CYS A 2 -4.95 5.77 -17.31
C CYS A 2 -5.58 6.67 -16.25
N ALA A 3 -5.44 6.30 -14.98
CA ALA A 3 -5.73 7.16 -13.85
C ALA A 3 -4.45 7.36 -13.04
N SER A 4 -4.05 8.61 -12.79
CA SER A 4 -2.89 8.93 -11.96
C SER A 4 -3.32 9.56 -10.64
N LEU A 5 -2.74 9.07 -9.54
CA LEU A 5 -2.94 9.61 -8.20
C LEU A 5 -1.64 10.31 -7.76
N ARG A 6 -1.64 11.64 -7.58
CA ARG A 6 -0.50 12.41 -7.07
C ARG A 6 -0.73 12.86 -5.63
N ASN A 7 0.37 13.05 -4.90
CA ASN A 7 0.39 13.48 -3.50
C ASN A 7 0.31 14.99 -3.34
N GLU A 8 -0.48 15.49 -2.37
CA GLU A 8 -0.44 16.90 -1.95
C GLU A 8 -0.63 17.06 -0.43
N SER A 9 0.11 18.02 0.13
CA SER A 9 0.16 18.38 1.55
C SER A 9 -0.81 19.50 1.92
N SER A 10 -1.13 19.61 3.21
CA SER A 10 -2.11 20.44 3.90
C SER A 10 -2.01 21.96 3.66
N GLU A 11 -3.19 22.64 3.81
CA GLU A 11 -3.47 24.07 3.77
C GLU A 11 -2.91 24.86 2.56
N VAL A 12 -3.73 24.97 1.53
CA VAL A 12 -3.42 25.82 0.38
C VAL A 12 -4.18 27.12 0.49
N ILE A 13 -3.42 28.23 0.69
CA ILE A 13 -3.95 29.59 0.53
C ILE A 13 -3.82 29.96 -0.94
N PHE A 14 -4.94 30.05 -1.65
CA PHE A 14 -4.96 30.46 -3.06
C PHE A 14 -4.65 31.94 -3.20
N LYS A 15 -3.66 32.28 -4.00
CA LYS A 15 -3.31 33.66 -4.32
C LYS A 15 -4.00 34.19 -5.58
N THR A 16 -4.56 33.30 -6.42
CA THR A 16 -5.27 33.65 -7.66
C THR A 16 -6.34 32.62 -8.00
N GLU A 17 -7.39 33.02 -8.73
CA GLU A 17 -8.41 32.09 -9.29
C GLU A 17 -7.80 30.95 -10.14
N LYS A 18 -6.65 31.20 -10.78
CA LYS A 18 -5.95 30.17 -11.56
C LYS A 18 -5.41 29.06 -10.67
N GLN A 19 -4.85 29.41 -9.50
CA GLN A 19 -4.36 28.43 -8.52
C GLN A 19 -5.50 27.64 -7.87
N GLU A 20 -6.63 28.31 -7.61
CA GLU A 20 -7.85 27.67 -7.14
C GLU A 20 -8.37 26.67 -8.17
N ARG A 21 -8.43 27.04 -9.44
CA ARG A 21 -8.84 26.15 -10.54
C ARG A 21 -7.88 24.98 -10.73
N GLU A 22 -6.56 25.18 -10.57
CA GLU A 22 -5.57 24.11 -10.63
C GLU A 22 -5.67 23.16 -9.45
N TYR A 23 -5.97 23.66 -8.25
CA TYR A 23 -6.23 22.85 -7.07
C TYR A 23 -7.47 21.98 -7.22
N PHE A 24 -8.58 22.55 -7.66
CA PHE A 24 -9.81 21.77 -7.90
C PHE A 24 -9.66 20.76 -9.04
N ARG A 25 -8.68 20.91 -9.95
CA ARG A 25 -8.33 19.86 -10.91
C ARG A 25 -7.71 18.62 -10.27
N SER A 26 -7.03 18.78 -9.15
CA SER A 26 -6.45 17.68 -8.36
C SER A 26 -7.40 17.16 -7.28
N ASP A 27 -8.58 17.75 -7.13
CA ASP A 27 -9.57 17.35 -6.14
C ASP A 27 -9.98 15.88 -6.33
N ARG A 28 -9.84 15.08 -5.27
CA ARG A 28 -10.18 13.66 -5.26
C ARG A 28 -11.65 13.40 -5.56
N SER A 29 -12.53 14.25 -5.09
CA SER A 29 -13.96 14.18 -5.41
C SER A 29 -14.20 14.27 -6.92
N ARG A 30 -13.44 15.13 -7.62
CA ARG A 30 -13.50 15.25 -9.06
C ARG A 30 -13.02 13.99 -9.78
N VAL A 31 -11.91 13.39 -9.34
CA VAL A 31 -11.39 12.14 -9.93
C VAL A 31 -12.40 11.01 -9.76
N ILE A 32 -12.99 10.89 -8.58
CA ILE A 32 -14.02 9.90 -8.28
C ILE A 32 -15.25 10.11 -9.17
N LEU A 33 -15.75 11.34 -9.23
CA LEU A 33 -16.90 11.68 -10.07
C LEU A 33 -16.64 11.44 -11.55
N GLN A 34 -15.48 11.86 -12.08
CA GLN A 34 -15.11 11.59 -13.48
C GLN A 34 -15.04 10.09 -13.76
N THR A 35 -14.50 9.32 -12.85
CA THR A 35 -14.44 7.85 -12.98
C THR A 35 -15.84 7.25 -12.99
N TYR A 36 -16.72 7.68 -12.08
CA TYR A 36 -18.13 7.28 -12.05
C TYR A 36 -18.84 7.58 -13.35
N LEU A 37 -18.78 8.84 -13.82
CA LEU A 37 -19.41 9.27 -15.05
C LEU A 37 -18.89 8.51 -16.28
N ASN A 38 -17.60 8.20 -16.32
CA ASN A 38 -17.00 7.50 -17.45
C ASN A 38 -17.33 6.00 -17.49
N ARG A 39 -17.42 5.37 -16.34
CA ARG A 39 -17.49 3.89 -16.24
C ARG A 39 -18.86 3.35 -15.84
N VAL A 40 -19.61 4.10 -15.09
CA VAL A 40 -20.83 3.61 -14.42
C VAL A 40 -22.08 4.35 -14.92
N TYR A 41 -22.05 5.68 -14.84
CA TYR A 41 -23.22 6.50 -15.13
C TYR A 41 -23.68 6.37 -16.58
N SER A 42 -24.98 6.18 -16.78
CA SER A 42 -25.62 6.03 -18.08
C SER A 42 -26.83 6.96 -18.33
N GLY A 43 -26.96 7.98 -17.47
CA GLY A 43 -28.04 8.97 -17.58
C GLY A 43 -28.00 9.79 -18.88
N PRO A 44 -29.11 10.42 -19.25
CA PRO A 44 -29.28 11.12 -20.55
C PRO A 44 -28.40 12.36 -20.67
N ASP A 45 -27.95 12.94 -19.57
CA ASP A 45 -27.10 14.14 -19.48
C ASP A 45 -25.60 13.82 -19.42
N LYS A 46 -25.21 12.55 -19.53
CA LYS A 46 -23.81 12.08 -19.45
C LYS A 46 -22.85 12.84 -20.35
N ASP A 47 -23.17 12.93 -21.62
CA ASP A 47 -22.28 13.54 -22.63
C ASP A 47 -22.10 15.05 -22.37
N GLU A 48 -23.17 15.73 -21.96
CA GLU A 48 -23.11 17.16 -21.61
C GLU A 48 -22.25 17.38 -20.36
N ILE A 49 -22.43 16.59 -19.30
CA ILE A 49 -21.63 16.66 -18.08
C ILE A 49 -20.15 16.38 -18.39
N GLN A 50 -19.85 15.33 -19.18
CA GLN A 50 -18.47 15.00 -19.58
C GLN A 50 -17.82 16.15 -20.36
N LYS A 51 -18.56 16.79 -21.24
CA LYS A 51 -18.09 17.96 -21.99
C LYS A 51 -17.77 19.13 -21.06
N GLN A 52 -18.66 19.47 -20.14
CA GLN A 52 -18.46 20.55 -19.15
C GLN A 52 -17.23 20.28 -18.28
N ILE A 53 -17.05 19.05 -17.81
CA ILE A 53 -15.85 18.63 -17.05
C ILE A 53 -14.58 18.77 -17.90
N SER A 54 -14.61 18.37 -19.17
CA SER A 54 -13.45 18.43 -20.07
C SER A 54 -13.04 19.88 -20.38
N GLU A 55 -14.00 20.77 -20.48
CA GLU A 55 -13.80 22.21 -20.71
C GLU A 55 -13.44 22.98 -19.42
N ASN A 56 -13.34 22.32 -18.28
CA ASN A 56 -13.14 22.91 -16.95
C ASN A 56 -14.16 24.00 -16.59
N LYS A 57 -15.37 23.86 -17.08
CA LYS A 57 -16.48 24.73 -16.69
C LYS A 57 -17.06 24.27 -15.35
N ASP A 58 -17.67 25.23 -14.66
CA ASP A 58 -18.57 24.91 -13.57
C ASP A 58 -19.71 24.08 -14.14
N PHE A 59 -20.04 22.99 -13.48
CA PHE A 59 -21.12 22.11 -13.92
C PHE A 59 -22.00 21.75 -12.72
N SER A 60 -23.26 21.51 -12.99
CA SER A 60 -24.21 21.05 -12.00
C SER A 60 -24.74 19.69 -12.43
N LEU A 61 -24.65 18.72 -11.52
CA LEU A 61 -25.37 17.48 -11.67
C LEU A 61 -26.85 17.71 -11.36
N SER A 62 -27.71 17.02 -12.08
CA SER A 62 -29.12 16.97 -11.71
C SER A 62 -29.28 16.30 -10.32
N GLU A 63 -30.33 16.63 -9.60
CA GLU A 63 -30.63 16.01 -8.30
C GLU A 63 -30.72 14.48 -8.40
N ALA A 64 -31.27 13.98 -9.52
CA ALA A 64 -31.33 12.55 -9.82
C ALA A 64 -29.91 11.94 -10.00
N ALA A 65 -29.01 12.61 -10.73
CA ALA A 65 -27.64 12.13 -10.92
C ALA A 65 -26.82 12.16 -9.62
N LEU A 66 -27.01 13.17 -8.78
CA LEU A 66 -26.38 13.23 -7.44
C LEU A 66 -26.82 12.05 -6.56
N LYS A 67 -28.13 11.77 -6.55
CA LYS A 67 -28.69 10.66 -5.77
C LYS A 67 -28.19 9.30 -6.26
N GLU A 68 -28.15 9.10 -7.58
CA GLU A 68 -27.62 7.87 -8.20
C GLU A 68 -26.15 7.68 -7.85
N PHE A 69 -25.35 8.76 -7.84
CA PHE A 69 -23.95 8.71 -7.45
C PHE A 69 -23.78 8.39 -5.97
N GLU A 70 -24.60 8.98 -5.09
CA GLU A 70 -24.61 8.67 -3.65
C GLU A 70 -24.97 7.20 -3.40
N GLU A 71 -26.00 6.69 -4.05
CA GLU A 71 -26.42 5.28 -3.96
C GLU A 71 -25.31 4.33 -4.45
N TYR A 72 -24.65 4.68 -5.54
CA TYR A 72 -23.53 3.90 -6.05
C TYR A 72 -22.35 3.85 -5.05
N LEU A 73 -21.98 4.99 -4.45
CA LEU A 73 -20.92 5.02 -3.43
C LEU A 73 -21.28 4.13 -2.24
N ASN A 74 -22.50 4.23 -1.72
CA ASN A 74 -22.93 3.43 -0.58
C ASN A 74 -23.04 1.93 -0.89
N THR A 75 -23.27 1.57 -2.15
CA THR A 75 -23.34 0.17 -2.59
C THR A 75 -21.94 -0.43 -2.82
N THR A 76 -21.00 0.37 -3.36
CA THR A 76 -19.65 -0.11 -3.72
C THR A 76 -18.64 -0.03 -2.59
N MET A 77 -18.90 0.76 -1.57
CA MET A 77 -17.94 1.05 -0.50
C MET A 77 -18.40 0.67 0.92
N PRO A 78 -19.24 -0.37 1.12
CA PRO A 78 -19.76 -0.71 2.45
C PRO A 78 -18.67 -1.18 3.42
N GLU A 79 -17.59 -1.77 2.89
CA GLU A 79 -16.44 -2.30 3.65
C GLU A 79 -15.30 -1.27 3.82
N PHE A 80 -15.46 -0.06 3.27
CA PHE A 80 -14.41 0.96 3.38
C PHE A 80 -14.10 1.25 4.85
N GLU A 81 -12.81 1.19 5.22
CA GLU A 81 -12.32 1.34 6.60
C GLU A 81 -13.07 0.46 7.62
N ASN A 82 -13.31 -0.81 7.27
CA ASN A 82 -14.01 -1.78 8.13
C ASN A 82 -15.40 -1.31 8.58
N GLY A 83 -16.09 -0.57 7.72
CA GLY A 83 -17.44 -0.07 7.99
C GLY A 83 -17.47 0.98 9.11
N MET A 84 -16.46 1.82 9.25
CA MET A 84 -16.46 2.96 10.20
C MET A 84 -17.53 3.99 9.89
N TYR A 85 -18.01 4.02 8.64
CA TYR A 85 -19.04 4.94 8.18
C TYR A 85 -20.43 4.30 8.28
N GLU A 86 -21.40 5.12 8.63
CA GLU A 86 -22.81 4.76 8.54
C GLU A 86 -23.34 5.01 7.12
N ARG A 87 -22.94 6.12 6.53
CA ARG A 87 -23.37 6.56 5.21
C ARG A 87 -22.36 7.49 4.55
N ILE A 88 -22.29 7.44 3.23
CA ILE A 88 -21.63 8.42 2.38
C ILE A 88 -22.72 9.29 1.76
N ALA A 89 -22.63 10.62 1.90
CA ALA A 89 -23.51 11.58 1.26
C ALA A 89 -22.78 12.39 0.20
N VAL A 90 -23.51 12.89 -0.78
CA VAL A 90 -22.96 13.72 -1.85
C VAL A 90 -23.74 15.03 -1.90
N GLU A 91 -23.06 16.15 -1.66
CA GLU A 91 -23.68 17.48 -1.68
C GLU A 91 -23.02 18.35 -2.73
N GLN A 92 -23.82 19.10 -3.46
CA GLN A 92 -23.37 20.09 -4.44
C GLN A 92 -23.96 21.44 -4.13
N PHE A 93 -23.11 22.46 -4.04
CA PHE A 93 -23.48 23.85 -3.76
C PHE A 93 -23.09 24.74 -4.95
N ASP A 94 -24.01 25.54 -5.44
CA ASP A 94 -23.81 26.62 -6.41
C ASP A 94 -22.97 26.22 -7.66
N GLY A 95 -23.29 25.08 -8.26
CA GLY A 95 -22.59 24.61 -9.48
C GLY A 95 -21.12 24.19 -9.26
N LYS A 96 -20.69 24.03 -8.02
CA LYS A 96 -19.35 23.51 -7.69
C LYS A 96 -19.29 21.99 -7.79
N ILE A 97 -18.08 21.47 -7.81
CA ILE A 97 -17.82 20.02 -7.78
C ILE A 97 -18.51 19.42 -6.56
N PRO A 98 -19.27 18.33 -6.70
CA PRO A 98 -19.92 17.68 -5.58
C PRO A 98 -18.92 17.30 -4.48
N THR A 99 -19.26 17.60 -3.24
CA THR A 99 -18.49 17.25 -2.06
C THR A 99 -18.97 15.92 -1.50
N ILE A 100 -18.05 15.00 -1.29
CA ILE A 100 -18.31 13.70 -0.65
C ILE A 100 -18.20 13.89 0.86
N LEU A 101 -19.28 13.59 1.57
CA LEU A 101 -19.38 13.65 3.03
C LEU A 101 -19.43 12.24 3.61
N LEU A 102 -18.63 12.01 4.63
CA LEU A 102 -18.53 10.73 5.34
C LEU A 102 -19.23 10.88 6.69
N HIS A 103 -20.36 10.21 6.86
CA HIS A 103 -21.08 10.14 8.14
C HIS A 103 -20.54 8.97 8.95
N GLU A 104 -19.79 9.26 9.98
CA GLU A 104 -19.16 8.25 10.84
C GLU A 104 -20.17 7.69 11.85
N LYS A 105 -19.99 6.44 12.25
CA LYS A 105 -20.78 5.82 13.34
C LYS A 105 -20.62 6.52 14.69
N SER A 106 -19.58 7.33 14.84
CA SER A 106 -19.41 8.25 15.99
C SER A 106 -20.43 9.38 16.03
N GLY A 107 -21.18 9.62 14.94
CA GLY A 107 -22.10 10.73 14.76
C GLY A 107 -21.43 11.97 14.13
N GLU A 108 -20.15 11.92 13.83
CA GLU A 108 -19.44 13.01 13.14
C GLU A 108 -19.65 12.94 11.63
N THR A 109 -19.71 14.11 10.99
CA THR A 109 -19.72 14.23 9.53
C THR A 109 -18.48 14.96 9.07
N VAL A 110 -17.69 14.32 8.21
CA VAL A 110 -16.42 14.85 7.73
C VAL A 110 -16.43 14.88 6.21
N ALA A 111 -16.09 16.03 5.62
CA ALA A 111 -15.87 16.11 4.18
C ALA A 111 -14.61 15.30 3.79
N LEU A 112 -14.67 14.49 2.72
CA LEU A 112 -13.54 13.68 2.26
C LEU A 112 -12.29 14.53 2.07
N ASN A 113 -12.41 15.73 1.50
CA ASN A 113 -11.31 16.65 1.27
C ASN A 113 -10.68 17.22 2.56
N SER A 114 -11.41 17.16 3.69
CA SER A 114 -10.91 17.58 5.01
C SER A 114 -10.23 16.45 5.78
N THR A 115 -10.22 15.24 5.26
CA THR A 115 -9.55 14.10 5.90
C THR A 115 -8.05 14.09 5.63
N SER A 116 -7.30 13.18 6.26
CA SER A 116 -5.86 13.02 6.03
C SER A 116 -5.55 12.65 4.57
N ALA A 117 -4.36 12.99 4.09
CA ALA A 117 -3.92 12.65 2.73
C ALA A 117 -3.98 11.14 2.46
N GLY A 118 -3.58 10.32 3.44
CA GLY A 118 -3.65 8.86 3.36
C GLY A 118 -5.08 8.36 3.21
N ARG A 119 -6.03 8.90 3.99
CA ARG A 119 -7.44 8.53 3.95
C ARG A 119 -8.08 8.90 2.62
N ARG A 120 -7.82 10.12 2.12
CA ARG A 120 -8.28 10.55 0.78
C ARG A 120 -7.74 9.65 -0.33
N TRP A 121 -6.45 9.33 -0.27
CA TRP A 121 -5.82 8.44 -1.24
C TRP A 121 -6.48 7.06 -1.20
N TYR A 122 -6.62 6.47 -0.02
CA TYR A 122 -7.18 5.12 0.15
C TYR A 122 -8.65 5.07 -0.29
N PHE A 123 -9.46 6.09 0.03
CA PHE A 123 -10.83 6.20 -0.46
C PHE A 123 -10.88 6.19 -2.00
N THR A 124 -10.08 7.04 -2.63
CA THR A 124 -10.03 7.13 -4.10
C THR A 124 -9.58 5.81 -4.72
N TYR A 125 -8.54 5.20 -4.18
CA TYR A 125 -8.03 3.90 -4.62
C TYR A 125 -9.09 2.81 -4.49
N TYR A 126 -9.74 2.72 -3.32
CA TYR A 126 -10.77 1.74 -3.04
C TYR A 126 -11.97 1.88 -3.99
N PHE A 127 -12.40 3.12 -4.24
CA PHE A 127 -13.42 3.41 -5.24
C PHE A 127 -12.98 2.95 -6.64
N MET A 128 -11.79 3.35 -7.09
CA MET A 128 -11.30 3.01 -8.41
C MET A 128 -11.18 1.51 -8.63
N LYS A 129 -10.61 0.77 -7.68
CA LYS A 129 -10.46 -0.69 -7.79
C LYS A 129 -11.80 -1.41 -7.96
N ASN A 130 -12.87 -0.88 -7.35
CA ASN A 130 -14.21 -1.46 -7.46
C ASN A 130 -14.90 -1.13 -8.80
N THR A 131 -14.42 -0.15 -9.55
CA THR A 131 -14.90 0.15 -10.91
C THR A 131 -14.14 -0.60 -12.00
N LEU A 132 -13.10 -1.37 -11.67
CA LEU A 132 -12.29 -2.10 -12.62
C LEU A 132 -12.95 -3.42 -13.02
N GLU A 133 -12.86 -3.74 -14.32
CA GLU A 133 -13.40 -4.94 -14.94
C GLU A 133 -12.29 -5.81 -15.53
N ASN A 134 -12.60 -7.08 -15.79
CA ASN A 134 -11.68 -7.99 -16.47
C ASN A 134 -11.21 -7.41 -17.80
N GLY A 135 -9.89 -7.44 -18.04
CA GLY A 135 -9.24 -6.87 -19.21
C GLY A 135 -8.80 -5.42 -19.06
N ASP A 136 -9.16 -4.74 -17.98
CA ASP A 136 -8.67 -3.37 -17.70
C ASP A 136 -7.16 -3.35 -17.42
N LEU A 137 -6.55 -2.19 -17.73
CA LEU A 137 -5.19 -1.85 -17.33
C LEU A 137 -5.23 -0.75 -16.28
N PHE A 138 -4.76 -1.07 -15.07
CA PHE A 138 -4.66 -0.14 -13.95
C PHE A 138 -3.22 0.33 -13.76
N ILE A 139 -2.96 1.61 -13.99
CA ILE A 139 -1.63 2.20 -13.84
C ILE A 139 -1.66 3.17 -12.65
N ILE A 140 -0.74 2.96 -11.69
CA ILE A 140 -0.66 3.77 -10.48
C ILE A 140 0.77 4.23 -10.25
N ASP A 141 0.93 5.53 -10.03
CA ASP A 141 2.21 6.13 -9.65
C ASP A 141 2.27 6.30 -8.13
N GLU A 142 3.29 5.72 -7.48
CA GLU A 142 3.52 5.75 -6.04
C GLU A 142 2.29 5.36 -5.19
N PRO A 143 1.68 4.15 -5.38
CA PRO A 143 0.53 3.75 -4.58
C PRO A 143 0.87 3.76 -3.10
N ALA A 144 -0.10 4.18 -2.28
CA ALA A 144 -0.03 4.11 -0.83
C ALA A 144 1.18 4.83 -0.16
N ALA A 145 1.89 5.71 -0.87
CA ALA A 145 3.05 6.43 -0.33
C ALA A 145 2.72 7.21 0.97
N MET A 146 1.46 7.63 1.13
CA MET A 146 0.95 8.34 2.33
C MET A 146 0.44 7.41 3.44
N LEU A 147 0.50 6.10 3.26
CA LEU A 147 -0.01 5.13 4.23
C LEU A 147 1.09 4.57 5.11
N HIS A 148 0.69 4.15 6.31
CA HIS A 148 1.57 3.41 7.21
C HIS A 148 2.03 2.08 6.56
N PRO A 149 3.25 1.58 6.83
CA PRO A 149 3.80 0.35 6.24
C PRO A 149 2.87 -0.87 6.26
N LEU A 150 2.11 -1.08 7.34
CA LEU A 150 1.15 -2.18 7.41
C LEU A 150 0.01 -2.01 6.40
N ALA A 151 -0.51 -0.79 6.23
CA ALA A 151 -1.55 -0.50 5.25
C ALA A 151 -1.03 -0.62 3.81
N GLN A 152 0.25 -0.29 3.57
CA GLN A 152 0.89 -0.52 2.26
C GLN A 152 0.93 -2.01 1.90
N LYS A 153 1.20 -2.89 2.87
CA LYS A 153 1.15 -4.35 2.65
C LYS A 153 -0.25 -4.85 2.30
N GLU A 154 -1.29 -4.27 2.91
CA GLU A 154 -2.66 -4.63 2.55
C GLU A 154 -2.99 -4.16 1.11
N VAL A 155 -2.56 -2.94 0.73
CA VAL A 155 -2.69 -2.47 -0.65
C VAL A 155 -1.97 -3.39 -1.62
N LEU A 156 -0.77 -3.89 -1.30
CA LEU A 156 -0.08 -4.88 -2.15
C LEU A 156 -0.91 -6.15 -2.35
N LYS A 157 -1.53 -6.68 -1.29
CA LYS A 157 -2.40 -7.86 -1.42
C LYS A 157 -3.58 -7.57 -2.34
N GLU A 158 -4.21 -6.42 -2.17
CA GLU A 158 -5.34 -6.00 -3.02
C GLU A 158 -4.93 -5.82 -4.49
N LEU A 159 -3.73 -5.29 -4.78
CA LEU A 159 -3.20 -5.18 -6.13
C LEU A 159 -2.99 -6.56 -6.78
N LEU A 160 -2.47 -7.53 -6.01
CA LEU A 160 -2.31 -8.92 -6.47
C LEU A 160 -3.67 -9.61 -6.67
N GLU A 161 -4.68 -9.28 -5.87
CA GLU A 161 -6.05 -9.79 -6.06
C GLU A 161 -6.69 -9.25 -7.34
N LEU A 162 -6.38 -8.01 -7.75
CA LEU A 162 -6.83 -7.47 -9.05
C LEU A 162 -6.30 -8.28 -10.22
N GLU A 163 -5.06 -8.76 -10.16
CA GLU A 163 -4.49 -9.63 -11.20
C GLU A 163 -5.28 -10.95 -11.32
N ASN A 164 -5.71 -11.52 -10.18
CA ASN A 164 -6.58 -12.72 -10.18
C ASN A 164 -7.96 -12.47 -10.80
N ARG A 165 -8.42 -11.21 -10.82
CA ARG A 165 -9.65 -10.78 -11.50
C ARG A 165 -9.43 -10.50 -12.99
N GLY A 166 -8.24 -10.76 -13.54
CA GLY A 166 -7.88 -10.50 -14.94
C GLY A 166 -7.61 -9.04 -15.26
N ILE A 167 -7.34 -8.21 -14.26
CA ILE A 167 -6.95 -6.81 -14.39
C ILE A 167 -5.44 -6.75 -14.44
N LYS A 168 -4.88 -6.06 -15.44
CA LYS A 168 -3.43 -5.82 -15.53
C LYS A 168 -3.07 -4.64 -14.64
N VAL A 169 -2.10 -4.83 -13.74
CA VAL A 169 -1.65 -3.77 -12.81
C VAL A 169 -0.21 -3.40 -13.12
N ILE A 170 0.06 -2.11 -13.28
CA ILE A 170 1.42 -1.55 -13.39
C ILE A 170 1.52 -0.42 -12.37
N TYR A 171 2.52 -0.44 -11.53
CA TYR A 171 2.77 0.65 -10.59
C TYR A 171 4.25 0.94 -10.41
N SER A 172 4.56 2.21 -10.14
CA SER A 172 5.87 2.64 -9.67
C SER A 172 5.86 2.72 -8.14
N THR A 173 6.97 2.46 -7.48
CA THR A 173 7.08 2.68 -6.04
C THR A 173 8.51 2.82 -5.55
N HIS A 174 8.72 3.66 -4.55
CA HIS A 174 9.92 3.68 -3.71
C HIS A 174 9.72 2.94 -2.39
N SER A 175 8.52 2.40 -2.13
CA SER A 175 8.23 1.67 -0.91
C SER A 175 8.63 0.20 -1.01
N PRO A 176 9.49 -0.28 -0.10
CA PRO A 176 9.84 -1.70 -0.04
C PRO A 176 8.67 -2.60 0.36
N TYR A 177 7.62 -2.04 0.99
CA TYR A 177 6.43 -2.77 1.43
C TYR A 177 5.46 -3.10 0.28
N LEU A 178 5.66 -2.45 -0.88
CA LEU A 178 4.88 -2.67 -2.10
C LEU A 178 5.61 -3.53 -3.14
N ILE A 179 6.75 -4.11 -2.79
CA ILE A 179 7.48 -5.01 -3.68
C ILE A 179 6.92 -6.43 -3.51
N PRO A 180 6.39 -7.05 -4.58
CA PRO A 180 5.84 -8.39 -4.52
C PRO A 180 6.94 -9.44 -4.33
N ASN A 181 6.59 -10.60 -3.78
CA ASN A 181 7.53 -11.72 -3.63
C ASN A 181 7.94 -12.34 -4.98
N ASP A 182 7.13 -12.19 -6.02
CA ASP A 182 7.51 -12.61 -7.37
C ASP A 182 8.34 -11.55 -8.06
N TRP A 183 9.66 -11.75 -8.03
CA TRP A 183 10.64 -10.85 -8.62
C TRP A 183 10.62 -10.79 -10.14
N LYS A 184 9.92 -11.69 -10.82
CA LYS A 184 9.85 -11.70 -12.29
C LYS A 184 9.10 -10.50 -12.83
N SER A 185 8.15 -9.96 -12.05
CA SER A 185 7.37 -8.78 -12.38
C SER A 185 8.03 -7.46 -11.96
N VAL A 186 9.15 -7.51 -11.21
CA VAL A 186 9.81 -6.31 -10.69
C VAL A 186 10.88 -5.81 -11.66
N HIS A 187 10.81 -4.52 -12.00
CA HIS A 187 11.75 -3.81 -12.83
C HIS A 187 12.35 -2.63 -12.07
N PHE A 188 13.65 -2.42 -12.19
CA PHE A 188 14.33 -1.27 -11.60
C PHE A 188 14.52 -0.18 -12.62
N VAL A 189 14.19 1.03 -12.22
CA VAL A 189 14.34 2.24 -13.04
C VAL A 189 15.48 3.06 -12.44
N ALA A 190 16.50 3.32 -13.22
CA ALA A 190 17.66 4.10 -12.80
C ALA A 190 17.99 5.19 -13.83
N MET A 191 18.45 6.35 -13.34
CA MET A 191 19.07 7.36 -14.17
C MET A 191 20.55 7.04 -14.36
N THR A 192 20.99 7.03 -15.62
CA THR A 192 22.38 6.87 -16.03
C THR A 192 22.80 8.05 -16.89
N ASP A 193 24.09 8.18 -17.19
CA ASP A 193 24.61 9.25 -18.06
C ASP A 193 23.97 9.23 -19.47
N GLY A 194 23.45 8.09 -19.91
CA GLY A 194 22.76 7.90 -21.18
C GLY A 194 21.22 8.10 -21.11
N GLY A 195 20.67 8.47 -19.95
CA GLY A 195 19.23 8.64 -19.73
C GLY A 195 18.64 7.61 -18.76
N THR A 196 17.31 7.46 -18.78
CA THR A 196 16.60 6.51 -17.92
C THR A 196 16.72 5.10 -18.47
N THR A 197 17.15 4.16 -17.65
CA THR A 197 17.23 2.73 -17.98
C THR A 197 16.25 1.93 -17.13
N VAL A 198 15.70 0.87 -17.72
CA VAL A 198 14.82 -0.09 -17.03
C VAL A 198 15.47 -1.46 -17.11
N THR A 199 15.69 -2.11 -15.99
CA THR A 199 16.38 -3.40 -15.93
C THR A 199 15.77 -4.36 -14.92
N GLN A 200 15.95 -5.64 -15.14
CA GLN A 200 15.69 -6.71 -14.16
C GLN A 200 16.99 -7.26 -13.56
N GLU A 201 18.14 -6.80 -14.05
CA GLU A 201 19.47 -7.21 -13.55
C GLU A 201 19.81 -6.45 -12.26
N ASN A 202 20.73 -7.02 -11.48
CA ASN A 202 21.25 -6.45 -10.22
C ASN A 202 20.17 -6.06 -9.21
N LYS A 203 19.08 -6.83 -9.14
CA LYS A 203 17.93 -6.60 -8.26
C LYS A 203 18.33 -6.33 -6.80
N TYR A 204 19.34 -7.06 -6.32
CA TYR A 204 19.83 -6.95 -4.95
C TYR A 204 20.49 -5.60 -4.65
N ASP A 205 21.34 -5.11 -5.53
CA ASP A 205 22.02 -3.83 -5.33
C ASP A 205 21.04 -2.66 -5.45
N SER A 206 20.09 -2.74 -6.36
CA SER A 206 19.02 -1.73 -6.52
C SER A 206 18.12 -1.66 -5.29
N LEU A 207 17.72 -2.79 -4.72
CA LEU A 207 16.94 -2.83 -3.47
C LEU A 207 17.72 -2.26 -2.30
N LYS A 208 18.97 -2.62 -2.16
CA LYS A 208 19.82 -2.11 -1.09
C LYS A 208 19.94 -0.58 -1.14
N GLN A 209 19.96 0.01 -2.33
CA GLN A 209 19.93 1.46 -2.50
C GLN A 209 18.59 2.07 -2.08
N ILE A 210 17.46 1.43 -2.44
CA ILE A 210 16.10 1.94 -2.12
C ILE A 210 15.77 1.79 -0.64
N THR A 211 16.20 0.69 -0.02
CA THR A 211 15.80 0.34 1.36
C THR A 211 16.82 0.77 2.43
N GLY A 212 17.95 1.34 2.03
CA GLY A 212 19.04 1.62 2.97
C GLY A 212 19.70 0.38 3.57
N GLY A 213 19.40 -0.82 3.06
CA GLY A 213 19.98 -2.09 3.48
C GLY A 213 19.15 -2.92 4.44
N ASP A 214 18.34 -2.33 5.32
CA ASP A 214 17.71 -3.03 6.45
C ASP A 214 16.62 -4.03 6.04
N ILE A 215 15.76 -3.67 5.08
CA ILE A 215 14.67 -4.56 4.63
C ILE A 215 15.22 -5.66 3.72
N PHE A 216 16.23 -5.34 2.96
CA PHE A 216 16.95 -6.31 2.15
C PHE A 216 17.60 -7.41 3.01
N ASP A 217 18.19 -7.04 4.12
CA ASP A 217 18.77 -8.00 5.06
C ASP A 217 17.71 -8.95 5.62
N LEU A 218 16.49 -8.46 5.86
CA LEU A 218 15.38 -9.28 6.33
C LEU A 218 14.92 -10.31 5.29
N GLN A 219 14.88 -9.94 4.02
CA GLN A 219 14.49 -10.86 2.95
C GLN A 219 15.58 -11.90 2.66
N GLU A 220 16.85 -11.51 2.63
CA GLU A 220 17.95 -12.45 2.53
C GLU A 220 17.98 -13.42 3.71
N LEU A 221 17.70 -12.92 4.93
CA LEU A 221 17.57 -13.74 6.12
C LEU A 221 16.39 -14.73 5.99
N LEU A 222 15.27 -14.30 5.44
CA LEU A 222 14.12 -15.17 5.23
C LEU A 222 14.43 -16.29 4.23
N GLU A 223 15.09 -15.96 3.12
CA GLU A 223 15.52 -16.96 2.12
C GLU A 223 16.52 -17.95 2.71
N ARG A 224 17.52 -17.46 3.47
CA ARG A 224 18.48 -18.30 4.17
C ARG A 224 17.78 -19.20 5.19
N TYR A 225 16.83 -18.65 5.95
CA TYR A 225 16.06 -19.40 6.92
C TYR A 225 15.21 -20.49 6.24
N GLN A 226 14.58 -20.20 5.11
CA GLN A 226 13.81 -21.18 4.34
C GLN A 226 14.71 -22.31 3.82
N LYS A 227 15.92 -22.01 3.33
CA LYS A 227 16.90 -23.01 2.88
C LYS A 227 17.43 -23.85 4.03
N CYS A 228 17.76 -23.22 5.15
CA CYS A 228 18.29 -23.87 6.35
C CYS A 228 17.21 -24.72 7.05
N GLY A 229 15.96 -24.28 6.99
CA GLY A 229 14.82 -24.83 7.70
C GLY A 229 14.85 -24.52 9.21
N ALA A 230 13.67 -24.54 9.84
CA ALA A 230 13.54 -24.17 11.26
C ALA A 230 14.40 -25.02 12.21
N VAL A 231 14.60 -26.28 11.91
CA VAL A 231 15.42 -27.20 12.71
C VAL A 231 16.92 -26.94 12.49
N GLY A 232 17.33 -26.64 11.26
CA GLY A 232 18.70 -26.26 10.94
C GLY A 232 19.09 -24.95 11.64
N ALA A 233 18.25 -23.94 11.54
CA ALA A 233 18.43 -22.66 12.20
C ALA A 233 18.55 -22.80 13.73
N ALA A 234 17.68 -23.61 14.34
CA ALA A 234 17.73 -23.91 15.77
C ALA A 234 19.08 -24.58 16.19
N HIS A 235 19.56 -25.50 15.37
CA HIS A 235 20.83 -26.17 15.63
C HIS A 235 22.02 -25.23 15.48
N ASN A 236 22.00 -24.31 14.51
CA ASN A 236 23.03 -23.29 14.37
C ASN A 236 23.03 -22.30 15.54
N CYS A 237 21.83 -21.87 15.99
CA CYS A 237 21.68 -21.07 17.21
C CYS A 237 22.30 -21.78 18.42
N TYR A 238 22.02 -23.08 18.59
CA TYR A 238 22.65 -23.87 19.66
C TYR A 238 24.20 -23.81 19.56
N LYS A 239 24.78 -24.06 18.39
CA LYS A 239 26.24 -24.02 18.24
C LYS A 239 26.82 -22.65 18.58
N ALA A 240 26.21 -21.56 18.14
CA ALA A 240 26.66 -20.21 18.46
C ALA A 240 26.56 -19.88 19.93
N LEU A 241 25.49 -20.31 20.61
CA LEU A 241 25.33 -20.18 22.06
C LEU A 241 26.41 -20.98 22.81
N MET A 242 26.73 -22.18 22.36
CA MET A 242 27.81 -22.98 22.96
C MET A 242 29.18 -22.34 22.75
N TYR A 243 29.43 -21.79 21.57
CA TYR A 243 30.66 -21.03 21.31
C TYR A 243 30.79 -19.82 22.25
N LYS A 244 29.69 -19.06 22.45
CA LYS A 244 29.69 -17.84 23.27
C LYS A 244 29.75 -18.13 24.78
N TYR A 245 28.95 -19.08 25.26
CA TYR A 245 28.73 -19.28 26.71
C TYR A 245 29.36 -20.56 27.28
N GLY A 246 29.77 -21.50 26.45
CA GLY A 246 30.43 -22.73 26.84
C GLY A 246 29.52 -23.83 27.41
N SER A 247 28.31 -23.50 27.92
CA SER A 247 27.35 -24.49 28.40
C SER A 247 25.89 -24.03 28.22
N ILE A 248 24.94 -25.00 28.17
CA ILE A 248 23.52 -24.73 28.04
C ILE A 248 22.99 -23.95 29.25
N GLU A 249 23.47 -24.27 30.47
CA GLU A 249 23.07 -23.59 31.70
C GLU A 249 23.41 -22.09 31.66
N LYS A 250 24.61 -21.76 31.17
CA LYS A 250 25.03 -20.36 31.02
C LYS A 250 24.27 -19.67 29.90
N ALA A 251 24.05 -20.35 28.78
CA ALA A 251 23.27 -19.80 27.67
C ALA A 251 21.83 -19.48 28.10
N ALA A 252 21.14 -20.41 28.79
CA ALA A 252 19.76 -20.23 29.23
C ALA A 252 19.58 -19.09 30.26
N LYS A 253 20.63 -18.63 30.90
CA LYS A 253 20.62 -17.43 31.79
C LYS A 253 20.71 -16.12 31.01
N ASN A 254 21.16 -16.15 29.77
CA ASN A 254 21.46 -14.96 28.95
C ASN A 254 20.55 -14.78 27.74
N VAL A 255 19.71 -15.77 27.43
CA VAL A 255 18.74 -15.71 26.33
C VAL A 255 17.35 -16.09 26.85
N PRO A 256 16.26 -15.64 26.18
CA PRO A 256 14.89 -15.92 26.64
C PRO A 256 14.41 -17.35 26.30
N PHE A 257 15.29 -18.33 26.42
CA PHE A 257 15.00 -19.74 26.13
C PHE A 257 15.41 -20.66 27.30
N SER A 258 14.53 -21.59 27.61
CA SER A 258 14.81 -22.56 28.68
C SER A 258 15.92 -23.53 28.29
N TYR A 259 16.53 -24.14 29.29
CA TYR A 259 17.50 -25.23 29.15
C TYR A 259 16.98 -26.32 28.20
N ASP A 260 15.74 -26.80 28.44
CA ASP A 260 15.11 -27.85 27.63
C ASP A 260 14.93 -27.47 26.15
N THR A 261 14.64 -26.20 25.90
CA THR A 261 14.53 -25.70 24.52
C THR A 261 15.87 -25.75 23.81
N ILE A 262 16.94 -25.27 24.45
CA ILE A 262 18.30 -25.26 23.88
C ILE A 262 18.82 -26.71 23.72
N GLU A 263 18.52 -27.60 24.68
CA GLU A 263 18.84 -29.03 24.60
C GLU A 263 18.09 -29.72 23.43
N ALA A 264 16.84 -29.36 23.20
CA ALA A 264 16.08 -29.86 22.06
C ALA A 264 16.67 -29.41 20.72
N TRP A 265 17.23 -28.19 20.65
CA TRP A 265 17.96 -27.68 19.48
C TRP A 265 19.26 -28.45 19.24
N LYS A 266 20.01 -28.79 20.31
CA LYS A 266 21.17 -29.67 20.24
C LYS A 266 20.83 -31.00 19.55
N LYS A 267 19.74 -31.59 19.98
CA LYS A 267 19.27 -32.92 19.50
C LYS A 267 18.50 -32.85 18.16
N LYS A 268 18.38 -31.66 17.54
CA LYS A 268 17.57 -31.42 16.33
C LYS A 268 16.10 -31.87 16.44
N LYS A 269 15.55 -31.87 17.66
CA LYS A 269 14.17 -32.30 17.93
C LYS A 269 13.14 -31.15 17.82
N ARG A 270 13.60 -29.93 17.80
CA ARG A 270 12.75 -28.73 17.77
C ARG A 270 13.35 -27.69 16.82
N GLY A 271 12.49 -27.04 16.04
CA GLY A 271 12.83 -25.85 15.24
C GLY A 271 12.72 -24.57 16.04
N THR A 272 13.14 -23.47 15.44
CA THR A 272 12.96 -22.12 15.97
C THR A 272 12.43 -21.18 14.88
N LEU A 273 11.80 -20.08 15.25
CA LEU A 273 11.33 -19.04 14.33
C LEU A 273 12.49 -18.12 13.94
N LEU A 274 12.40 -17.48 12.79
CA LEU A 274 13.40 -16.51 12.30
C LEU A 274 13.58 -15.35 13.30
N GLU A 275 12.51 -14.86 13.91
CA GLU A 275 12.56 -13.83 14.94
C GLU A 275 13.48 -14.23 16.11
N ASN A 276 13.40 -15.47 16.55
CA ASN A 276 14.28 -15.98 17.60
C ASN A 276 15.74 -16.07 17.18
N VAL A 277 16.00 -16.39 15.90
CA VAL A 277 17.36 -16.36 15.34
C VAL A 277 17.94 -14.96 15.40
N ILE A 278 17.16 -13.95 14.99
CA ILE A 278 17.55 -12.54 15.04
C ILE A 278 17.81 -12.10 16.50
N ASN A 279 16.94 -12.46 17.44
CA ASN A 279 17.09 -12.12 18.84
C ASN A 279 18.35 -12.75 19.46
N ILE A 280 18.65 -14.00 19.12
CA ILE A 280 19.89 -14.66 19.57
C ILE A 280 21.12 -13.97 18.98
N ALA A 281 21.10 -13.71 17.67
CA ALA A 281 22.20 -13.04 16.97
C ALA A 281 22.53 -11.69 17.63
N ASN A 282 21.50 -10.87 17.89
CA ASN A 282 21.65 -9.59 18.60
C ASN A 282 22.23 -9.78 20.02
N THR A 283 21.75 -10.79 20.75
CA THR A 283 22.22 -11.07 22.14
C THR A 283 23.69 -11.48 22.18
N ILE A 284 24.16 -12.23 21.19
CA ILE A 284 25.56 -12.67 21.12
C ILE A 284 26.46 -11.78 20.27
N ALA A 285 25.90 -10.70 19.73
CA ALA A 285 26.59 -9.70 18.89
C ALA A 285 27.23 -10.30 17.61
N VAL A 286 26.46 -11.12 16.89
CA VAL A 286 26.83 -11.65 15.56
C VAL A 286 25.76 -11.27 14.53
N SER A 287 26.09 -11.37 13.25
CA SER A 287 25.09 -11.20 12.19
C SER A 287 24.10 -12.37 12.20
N PRO A 288 22.76 -12.12 12.11
CA PRO A 288 21.78 -13.19 11.94
C PRO A 288 22.10 -14.11 10.75
N LYS A 289 22.77 -13.60 9.71
CA LYS A 289 23.22 -14.38 8.53
C LYS A 289 24.21 -15.50 8.88
N GLU A 290 24.98 -15.31 9.96
CA GLU A 290 25.94 -16.30 10.42
C GLU A 290 25.26 -17.51 11.11
N LEU A 291 24.01 -17.35 11.52
CA LEU A 291 23.21 -18.39 12.14
C LEU A 291 22.30 -19.14 11.15
N LEU A 292 22.24 -18.68 9.89
CA LEU A 292 21.44 -19.23 8.80
C LEU A 292 22.30 -19.72 7.65
#